data_c23d4736bd1595de51de2a21b806da96
#
_entry.id   c23d4736bd1595de51de2a21b806da96
#
_cell.length_a   1.000
_cell.length_b   1.000
_cell.length_c   1.000
_cell.angle_alpha   90.00
_cell.angle_beta   90.00
_cell.angle_gamma   90.00
#
_symmetry.space_group_name_H-M   'P 1'
#
loop_
_entity.id
_entity.type
_entity.pdbx_description
1 polymer ?
#
loop_
_entity_poly.entity_id
_entity_poly.type
_entity_poly.pdbx_seq_one_letter_code
_entity_poly.pdbx_strand_id
1 'polypeptide(L)'
;MTKKQRALLAVEALKKEYPEAICSLVADDPFQLLVATRLSAQCTDARVNLVTPALFAKYPTIAAFAEADVKDVEELVHSCGFYHAKARDIVGMANEVLTRFGGVVPDNIEDLTSLPGVGRKTANLICGDVYGKPAVVADTHLIRISNRLGLVKTKDPYKVEIQLKKLLPPEESNDFCHRCV
;
A
#
# COMPACT_ATOMS: atom_id res chain seq x y z
N MET A 1 20.01 4.88 26.38
CA MET A 1 19.56 4.05 25.23
C MET A 1 19.41 4.94 23.97
N THR A 2 20.10 4.59 22.91
CA THR A 2 20.02 5.32 21.63
C THR A 2 18.70 5.03 20.90
N LYS A 3 18.32 5.90 19.94
CA LYS A 3 17.13 5.65 19.12
C LYS A 3 17.22 4.33 18.34
N LYS A 4 18.39 3.98 17.85
CA LYS A 4 18.62 2.72 17.12
C LYS A 4 18.43 1.50 18.03
N GLN A 5 18.97 1.52 19.24
CA GLN A 5 18.73 0.46 20.22
C GLN A 5 17.25 0.32 20.57
N ARG A 6 16.55 1.45 20.74
CA ARG A 6 15.10 1.44 20.99
C ARG A 6 14.29 0.88 19.81
N ALA A 7 14.68 1.20 18.58
CA ALA A 7 14.05 0.65 17.38
C ALA A 7 14.20 -0.88 17.31
N LEU A 8 15.40 -1.41 17.58
CA LEU A 8 15.63 -2.86 17.60
C LEU A 8 14.81 -3.56 18.69
N LEU A 9 14.74 -3.00 19.89
CA LEU A 9 13.88 -3.56 20.96
C LEU A 9 12.40 -3.54 20.57
N ALA A 10 11.94 -2.48 19.90
CA ALA A 10 10.56 -2.39 19.42
C ALA A 10 10.27 -3.41 18.33
N VAL A 11 11.20 -3.64 17.39
CA VAL A 11 11.09 -4.68 16.35
C VAL A 11 10.91 -6.05 17.00
N GLU A 12 11.80 -6.43 17.94
CA GLU A 12 11.74 -7.73 18.62
C GLU A 12 10.45 -7.91 19.45
N ALA A 13 10.04 -6.87 20.16
CA ALA A 13 8.80 -6.91 20.95
C ALA A 13 7.56 -7.09 20.07
N LEU A 14 7.46 -6.31 19.00
CA LEU A 14 6.31 -6.40 18.06
C LEU A 14 6.33 -7.72 17.28
N LYS A 15 7.51 -8.23 16.90
CA LYS A 15 7.65 -9.52 16.24
C LYS A 15 7.17 -10.68 17.12
N LYS A 16 7.43 -10.61 18.41
CA LYS A 16 6.97 -11.60 19.39
C LYS A 16 5.46 -11.52 19.63
N GLU A 17 4.92 -10.32 19.72
CA GLU A 17 3.51 -10.08 20.05
C GLU A 17 2.59 -10.29 18.85
N TYR A 18 3.02 -9.88 17.64
CA TYR A 18 2.25 -9.91 16.40
C TYR A 18 3.00 -10.63 15.27
N PRO A 19 3.31 -11.94 15.43
CA PRO A 19 4.11 -12.67 14.44
C PRO A 19 3.44 -12.79 13.06
N GLU A 20 2.10 -12.81 13.03
CA GLU A 20 1.28 -13.03 11.82
C GLU A 20 0.73 -11.74 11.19
N ALA A 21 1.23 -10.57 11.61
CA ALA A 21 0.76 -9.29 11.07
C ALA A 21 1.17 -9.13 9.60
N ILE A 22 0.18 -9.04 8.73
CA ILE A 22 0.33 -8.87 7.28
C ILE A 22 -0.64 -7.81 6.75
N CYS A 23 -0.54 -7.46 5.48
CA CYS A 23 -1.52 -6.62 4.81
C CYS A 23 -2.90 -7.28 4.86
N SER A 24 -3.92 -6.53 5.28
CA SER A 24 -5.30 -7.01 5.40
C SER A 24 -6.09 -7.00 4.08
N LEU A 25 -5.56 -6.33 3.04
CA LEU A 25 -6.15 -6.34 1.71
C LEU A 25 -5.89 -7.69 1.03
N VAL A 26 -6.94 -8.28 0.44
CA VAL A 26 -6.85 -9.53 -0.29
C VAL A 26 -6.59 -9.25 -1.77
N ALA A 27 -5.49 -9.77 -2.29
CA ALA A 27 -5.10 -9.62 -3.70
C ALA A 27 -4.23 -10.81 -4.12
N ASP A 28 -4.43 -11.31 -5.34
CA ASP A 28 -3.72 -12.47 -5.87
C ASP A 28 -2.48 -12.09 -6.69
N ASP A 29 -2.41 -10.84 -7.15
CA ASP A 29 -1.32 -10.32 -7.95
C ASP A 29 -1.00 -8.84 -7.63
N PRO A 30 0.16 -8.31 -8.09
CA PRO A 30 0.58 -6.93 -7.82
C PRO A 30 -0.42 -5.87 -8.28
N PHE A 31 -1.08 -6.06 -9.43
CA PHE A 31 -2.03 -5.09 -9.94
C PHE A 31 -3.32 -5.08 -9.12
N GLN A 32 -3.82 -6.26 -8.72
CA GLN A 32 -4.95 -6.37 -7.81
C GLN A 32 -4.67 -5.66 -6.48
N LEU A 33 -3.43 -5.76 -5.94
CA LEU A 33 -3.06 -5.06 -4.72
C LEU A 33 -3.03 -3.53 -4.93
N LEU A 34 -2.56 -3.04 -6.08
CA LEU A 34 -2.65 -1.61 -6.44
C LEU A 34 -4.11 -1.13 -6.45
N VAL A 35 -4.99 -1.87 -7.11
CA VAL A 35 -6.42 -1.57 -7.18
C VAL A 35 -7.05 -1.56 -5.78
N ALA A 36 -6.83 -2.61 -4.99
CA ALA A 36 -7.35 -2.73 -3.63
C ALA A 36 -6.86 -1.57 -2.74
N THR A 37 -5.58 -1.22 -2.83
CA THR A 37 -4.99 -0.10 -2.09
C THR A 37 -5.59 1.25 -2.52
N ARG A 38 -5.85 1.44 -3.82
CA ARG A 38 -6.54 2.66 -4.29
C ARG A 38 -7.96 2.72 -3.74
N LEU A 39 -8.66 1.60 -3.69
CA LEU A 39 -10.01 1.51 -3.13
C LEU A 39 -10.04 1.76 -1.61
N SER A 40 -9.00 1.36 -0.88
CA SER A 40 -8.93 1.53 0.59
C SER A 40 -8.71 2.99 1.03
N ALA A 41 -8.38 3.91 0.12
CA ALA A 41 -8.28 5.33 0.46
C ALA A 41 -9.61 5.88 1.01
N GLN A 42 -9.62 6.25 2.31
CA GLN A 42 -10.83 6.66 3.04
C GLN A 42 -11.97 5.61 3.00
N CYS A 43 -11.60 4.34 3.01
CA CYS A 43 -12.52 3.21 3.05
C CYS A 43 -11.88 2.10 3.92
N THR A 44 -12.68 1.27 4.55
CA THR A 44 -12.16 0.15 5.34
C THR A 44 -11.71 -1.00 4.44
N ASP A 45 -10.65 -1.69 4.80
CA ASP A 45 -10.15 -2.87 4.06
C ASP A 45 -11.22 -3.98 4.00
N ALA A 46 -12.02 -4.15 5.06
CA ALA A 46 -13.14 -5.07 5.06
C ALA A 46 -14.15 -4.75 3.94
N ARG A 47 -14.47 -3.47 3.70
CA ARG A 47 -15.36 -3.06 2.61
C ARG A 47 -14.70 -3.31 1.25
N VAL A 48 -13.43 -3.00 1.10
CA VAL A 48 -12.68 -3.27 -0.14
C VAL A 48 -12.69 -4.77 -0.45
N ASN A 49 -12.40 -5.62 0.52
CA ASN A 49 -12.38 -7.09 0.35
C ASN A 49 -13.77 -7.69 0.01
N LEU A 50 -14.88 -6.98 0.30
CA LEU A 50 -16.22 -7.37 -0.16
C LEU A 50 -16.49 -6.97 -1.61
N VAL A 51 -15.85 -5.93 -2.12
CA VAL A 51 -16.08 -5.38 -3.46
C VAL A 51 -15.17 -6.00 -4.51
N THR A 52 -13.90 -6.24 -4.15
CA THR A 52 -12.86 -6.69 -5.10
C THR A 52 -13.13 -8.03 -5.77
N PRO A 53 -13.75 -9.05 -5.15
CA PRO A 53 -14.03 -10.32 -5.82
C PRO A 53 -14.89 -10.15 -7.10
N ALA A 54 -15.96 -9.37 -7.04
CA ALA A 54 -16.81 -9.11 -8.21
C ALA A 54 -16.08 -8.27 -9.27
N LEU A 55 -15.28 -7.29 -8.83
CA LEU A 55 -14.47 -6.45 -9.71
C LEU A 55 -13.44 -7.27 -10.48
N PHE A 56 -12.68 -8.12 -9.79
CA PHE A 56 -11.64 -8.96 -10.40
C PHE A 56 -12.21 -10.11 -11.24
N ALA A 57 -13.40 -10.61 -10.90
CA ALA A 57 -14.09 -11.58 -11.75
C ALA A 57 -14.52 -10.95 -13.09
N LYS A 58 -14.99 -9.70 -13.08
CA LYS A 58 -15.37 -8.97 -14.30
C LYS A 58 -14.17 -8.54 -15.14
N TYR A 59 -13.08 -8.12 -14.48
CA TYR A 59 -11.84 -7.65 -15.11
C TYR A 59 -10.65 -8.47 -14.63
N PRO A 60 -10.44 -9.69 -15.16
CA PRO A 60 -9.44 -10.63 -14.63
C PRO A 60 -8.00 -10.30 -15.03
N THR A 61 -7.77 -9.34 -15.90
CA THR A 61 -6.43 -8.97 -16.39
C THR A 61 -6.25 -7.45 -16.42
N ILE A 62 -5.00 -6.99 -16.43
CA ILE A 62 -4.66 -5.56 -16.60
C ILE A 62 -5.25 -5.03 -17.92
N ALA A 63 -5.19 -5.82 -18.99
CA ALA A 63 -5.77 -5.44 -20.29
C ALA A 63 -7.30 -5.25 -20.18
N ALA A 64 -7.99 -6.14 -19.49
CA ALA A 64 -9.43 -6.00 -19.26
C ALA A 64 -9.77 -4.72 -18.48
N PHE A 65 -8.97 -4.35 -17.48
CA PHE A 65 -9.14 -3.07 -16.79
C PHE A 65 -8.83 -1.86 -17.66
N ALA A 66 -7.83 -1.93 -18.54
CA ALA A 66 -7.47 -0.84 -19.44
C ALA A 66 -8.56 -0.55 -20.47
N GLU A 67 -9.31 -1.58 -20.90
CA GLU A 67 -10.43 -1.48 -21.83
C GLU A 67 -11.78 -1.26 -21.15
N ALA A 68 -11.82 -1.24 -19.80
CA ALA A 68 -13.05 -1.12 -19.04
C ALA A 68 -13.73 0.24 -19.24
N ASP A 69 -15.07 0.24 -19.35
CA ASP A 69 -15.84 1.47 -19.21
C ASP A 69 -15.73 1.97 -17.76
N VAL A 70 -15.29 3.20 -17.58
CA VAL A 70 -15.14 3.82 -16.26
C VAL A 70 -16.46 3.78 -15.47
N LYS A 71 -17.63 3.95 -16.14
CA LYS A 71 -18.93 3.90 -15.48
C LYS A 71 -19.25 2.52 -14.91
N ASP A 72 -18.90 1.45 -15.62
CA ASP A 72 -19.06 0.09 -15.13
C ASP A 72 -18.19 -0.18 -13.88
N VAL A 73 -16.96 0.35 -13.89
CA VAL A 73 -16.08 0.27 -12.72
C VAL A 73 -16.66 1.09 -11.56
N GLU A 74 -17.18 2.30 -11.81
CA GLU A 74 -17.85 3.14 -10.82
C GLU A 74 -18.99 2.41 -10.11
N GLU A 75 -19.84 1.71 -10.85
CA GLU A 75 -20.94 0.93 -10.29
C GLU A 75 -20.45 -0.15 -9.33
N LEU A 76 -19.42 -0.90 -9.73
CA LEU A 76 -18.85 -1.97 -8.93
C LEU A 76 -18.19 -1.46 -7.64
N VAL A 77 -17.53 -0.29 -7.67
CA VAL A 77 -16.77 0.24 -6.53
C VAL A 77 -17.51 1.33 -5.77
N HIS A 78 -18.78 1.59 -6.09
CA HIS A 78 -19.60 2.67 -5.53
C HIS A 78 -19.55 2.72 -4.00
N SER A 79 -19.66 1.56 -3.34
CA SER A 79 -19.68 1.48 -1.88
C SER A 79 -18.35 1.79 -1.19
N CYS A 80 -17.25 1.93 -1.95
CA CYS A 80 -15.95 2.34 -1.40
C CYS A 80 -15.81 3.87 -1.22
N GLY A 81 -16.79 4.67 -1.67
CA GLY A 81 -16.74 6.13 -1.63
C GLY A 81 -15.72 6.74 -2.60
N PHE A 82 -15.88 8.01 -2.95
CA PHE A 82 -15.04 8.70 -3.95
C PHE A 82 -14.87 7.90 -5.27
N TYR A 83 -15.87 7.13 -5.61
CA TYR A 83 -15.82 6.10 -6.64
C TYR A 83 -15.53 6.64 -8.04
N HIS A 84 -15.97 7.84 -8.39
CA HIS A 84 -15.65 8.48 -9.67
C HIS A 84 -14.15 8.67 -9.87
N ALA A 85 -13.45 9.19 -8.86
CA ALA A 85 -12.00 9.37 -8.93
C ALA A 85 -11.28 8.02 -8.90
N LYS A 86 -11.74 7.11 -8.04
CA LYS A 86 -11.15 5.76 -7.90
C LYS A 86 -11.26 4.95 -9.19
N ALA A 87 -12.43 4.95 -9.84
CA ALA A 87 -12.63 4.23 -11.10
C ALA A 87 -11.74 4.78 -12.22
N ARG A 88 -11.69 6.11 -12.39
CA ARG A 88 -10.78 6.75 -13.36
C ARG A 88 -9.32 6.42 -13.10
N ASP A 89 -8.89 6.46 -11.85
CA ASP A 89 -7.51 6.14 -11.49
C ASP A 89 -7.19 4.66 -11.79
N ILE A 90 -8.11 3.73 -11.50
CA ILE A 90 -7.91 2.30 -11.75
C ILE A 90 -7.77 2.01 -13.25
N VAL A 91 -8.66 2.54 -14.08
CA VAL A 91 -8.58 2.37 -15.54
C VAL A 91 -7.32 3.06 -16.10
N GLY A 92 -7.02 4.28 -15.63
CA GLY A 92 -5.81 5.00 -16.02
C GLY A 92 -4.53 4.27 -15.61
N MET A 93 -4.49 3.73 -14.41
CA MET A 93 -3.38 2.92 -13.89
C MET A 93 -3.14 1.66 -14.74
N ALA A 94 -4.20 0.96 -15.15
CA ALA A 94 -4.10 -0.20 -16.03
C ALA A 94 -3.51 0.18 -17.39
N ASN A 95 -3.98 1.28 -17.98
CA ASN A 95 -3.44 1.79 -19.25
C ASN A 95 -1.94 2.14 -19.14
N GLU A 96 -1.54 2.85 -18.09
CA GLU A 96 -0.13 3.20 -17.87
C GLU A 96 0.76 1.96 -17.66
N VAL A 97 0.30 0.97 -16.88
CA VAL A 97 1.04 -0.27 -16.67
C VAL A 97 1.21 -1.03 -18.00
N LEU A 98 0.19 -1.09 -18.84
CA LEU A 98 0.31 -1.75 -20.15
C LEU A 98 1.25 -1.00 -21.09
N THR A 99 1.05 0.32 -21.25
CA THR A 99 1.72 1.08 -22.31
C THR A 99 3.14 1.46 -21.97
N ARG A 100 3.43 1.79 -20.71
CA ARG A 100 4.76 2.24 -20.27
C ARG A 100 5.61 1.12 -19.69
N PHE A 101 4.97 0.13 -19.05
CA PHE A 101 5.67 -0.92 -18.30
C PHE A 101 5.41 -2.33 -18.84
N GLY A 102 4.86 -2.44 -20.06
CA GLY A 102 4.68 -3.73 -20.74
C GLY A 102 3.79 -4.73 -19.99
N GLY A 103 2.84 -4.25 -19.17
CA GLY A 103 1.95 -5.08 -18.39
C GLY A 103 2.54 -5.60 -17.08
N VAL A 104 3.70 -5.10 -16.67
CA VAL A 104 4.35 -5.46 -15.40
C VAL A 104 4.27 -4.27 -14.45
N VAL A 105 3.74 -4.49 -13.25
CA VAL A 105 3.70 -3.45 -12.20
C VAL A 105 5.14 -3.06 -11.82
N PRO A 106 5.48 -1.75 -11.82
CA PRO A 106 6.83 -1.32 -11.44
C PRO A 106 7.21 -1.71 -10.02
N ASP A 107 8.51 -1.86 -9.78
CA ASP A 107 9.07 -2.32 -8.51
C ASP A 107 9.86 -1.23 -7.76
N ASN A 108 9.70 0.03 -8.14
CA ASN A 108 10.36 1.17 -7.52
C ASN A 108 9.40 2.33 -7.26
N ILE A 109 9.75 3.17 -6.28
CA ILE A 109 8.89 4.26 -5.80
C ILE A 109 8.60 5.30 -6.89
N GLU A 110 9.59 5.64 -7.72
CA GLU A 110 9.48 6.68 -8.74
C GLU A 110 8.44 6.31 -9.81
N ASP A 111 8.59 5.13 -10.39
CA ASP A 111 7.66 4.63 -11.42
C ASP A 111 6.27 4.37 -10.84
N LEU A 112 6.18 3.76 -9.65
CA LEU A 112 4.90 3.53 -8.97
C LEU A 112 4.15 4.83 -8.69
N THR A 113 4.83 5.87 -8.21
CA THR A 113 4.18 7.16 -7.93
C THR A 113 3.84 7.97 -9.18
N SER A 114 4.34 7.57 -10.34
CA SER A 114 3.94 8.14 -11.63
C SER A 114 2.58 7.62 -12.12
N LEU A 115 2.08 6.52 -11.54
CA LEU A 115 0.79 5.94 -11.89
C LEU A 115 -0.38 6.75 -11.30
N PRO A 116 -1.52 6.88 -12.03
CA PRO A 116 -2.71 7.55 -11.50
C PRO A 116 -3.16 6.98 -10.15
N GLY A 117 -3.42 7.85 -9.19
CA GLY A 117 -3.93 7.47 -7.87
C GLY A 117 -2.94 6.75 -6.95
N VAL A 118 -1.68 6.59 -7.35
CA VAL A 118 -0.63 5.95 -6.55
C VAL A 118 0.23 6.98 -5.84
N GLY A 119 0.05 7.08 -4.54
CA GLY A 119 0.88 7.91 -3.67
C GLY A 119 2.09 7.14 -3.11
N ARG A 120 2.97 7.86 -2.42
CA ARG A 120 4.19 7.30 -1.84
C ARG A 120 3.93 6.18 -0.83
N LYS A 121 2.83 6.28 -0.05
CA LYS A 121 2.40 5.22 0.88
C LYS A 121 2.11 3.92 0.12
N THR A 122 1.29 3.99 -0.94
CA THR A 122 0.95 2.85 -1.80
C THR A 122 2.19 2.28 -2.47
N ALA A 123 3.08 3.13 -3.00
CA ALA A 123 4.31 2.69 -3.63
C ALA A 123 5.21 1.92 -2.65
N ASN A 124 5.37 2.39 -1.40
CA ASN A 124 6.12 1.64 -0.38
C ASN A 124 5.45 0.29 -0.06
N LEU A 125 4.11 0.23 0.03
CA LEU A 125 3.39 -1.02 0.29
C LEU A 125 3.66 -2.04 -0.84
N ILE A 126 3.56 -1.63 -2.09
CA ILE A 126 3.84 -2.50 -3.24
C ILE A 126 5.31 -2.96 -3.23
N CYS A 127 6.26 -2.05 -3.00
CA CYS A 127 7.68 -2.42 -2.91
C CYS A 127 7.95 -3.45 -1.80
N GLY A 128 7.32 -3.29 -0.64
CA GLY A 128 7.50 -4.19 0.50
C GLY A 128 6.76 -5.52 0.32
N ASP A 129 5.45 -5.47 0.12
CA ASP A 129 4.60 -6.66 0.17
C ASP A 129 4.72 -7.54 -1.07
N VAL A 130 4.92 -6.93 -2.24
CA VAL A 130 5.02 -7.66 -3.51
C VAL A 130 6.45 -8.04 -3.85
N TYR A 131 7.37 -7.09 -3.72
CA TYR A 131 8.74 -7.25 -4.20
C TYR A 131 9.75 -7.54 -3.09
N GLY A 132 9.33 -7.63 -1.83
CA GLY A 132 10.20 -7.93 -0.70
C GLY A 132 11.32 -6.91 -0.49
N LYS A 133 11.14 -5.68 -0.98
CA LYS A 133 12.12 -4.61 -0.83
C LYS A 133 11.96 -3.92 0.52
N PRO A 134 13.05 -3.39 1.10
CA PRO A 134 12.95 -2.57 2.30
C PRO A 134 12.00 -1.40 2.08
N ALA A 135 10.90 -1.37 2.83
CA ALA A 135 9.86 -0.36 2.68
C ALA A 135 9.38 0.14 4.05
N VAL A 136 8.92 1.39 4.09
CA VAL A 136 8.29 1.99 5.27
C VAL A 136 6.98 2.62 4.84
N VAL A 137 5.88 1.98 5.21
CA VAL A 137 4.51 2.43 4.91
C VAL A 137 4.07 3.40 6.00
N ALA A 138 4.37 4.69 5.82
CA ALA A 138 4.11 5.73 6.81
C ALA A 138 2.61 6.12 6.84
N ASP A 139 1.80 5.27 7.44
CA ASP A 139 0.39 5.52 7.71
C ASP A 139 0.17 6.21 9.07
N THR A 140 -1.08 6.49 9.40
CA THR A 140 -1.45 7.16 10.66
C THR A 140 -1.09 6.35 11.90
N HIS A 141 -1.14 5.01 11.81
CA HIS A 141 -0.79 4.10 12.92
C HIS A 141 0.72 4.09 13.14
N LEU A 142 1.50 3.86 12.08
CA LEU A 142 2.95 3.90 12.16
C LEU A 142 3.46 5.26 12.67
N ILE A 143 2.91 6.38 12.16
CA ILE A 143 3.28 7.73 12.62
C ILE A 143 3.00 7.88 14.11
N ARG A 144 1.83 7.45 14.58
CA ARG A 144 1.45 7.52 15.99
C ARG A 144 2.36 6.68 16.89
N ILE A 145 2.56 5.41 16.52
CA ILE A 145 3.35 4.46 17.32
C ILE A 145 4.81 4.86 17.34
N SER A 146 5.42 5.21 16.21
CA SER A 146 6.82 5.62 16.14
C SER A 146 7.12 6.90 16.94
N ASN A 147 6.16 7.84 17.00
CA ASN A 147 6.26 9.00 17.89
C ASN A 147 6.15 8.60 19.38
N ARG A 148 5.22 7.72 19.75
CA ARG A 148 5.07 7.21 21.14
C ARG A 148 6.31 6.45 21.60
N LEU A 149 6.92 5.67 20.72
CA LEU A 149 8.18 4.97 20.99
C LEU A 149 9.39 5.92 21.01
N GLY A 150 9.21 7.19 20.67
CA GLY A 150 10.30 8.19 20.63
C GLY A 150 11.32 7.91 19.52
N LEU A 151 10.95 7.18 18.47
CA LEU A 151 11.80 6.92 17.32
C LEU A 151 11.86 8.13 16.40
N VAL A 152 10.73 8.81 16.23
CA VAL A 152 10.60 10.04 15.44
C VAL A 152 9.98 11.17 16.27
N LYS A 153 10.09 12.41 15.79
CA LYS A 153 9.42 13.60 16.38
C LYS A 153 8.77 14.44 15.28
N THR A 154 7.97 13.80 14.44
CA THR A 154 7.29 14.48 13.33
C THR A 154 6.03 13.73 12.95
N LYS A 155 5.02 14.46 12.43
CA LYS A 155 3.80 13.88 11.86
C LYS A 155 3.81 13.87 10.33
N ASP A 156 4.86 14.41 9.70
CA ASP A 156 5.04 14.39 8.26
C ASP A 156 5.37 12.97 7.80
N PRO A 157 4.55 12.32 6.95
CA PRO A 157 4.75 10.93 6.55
C PRO A 157 6.09 10.68 5.87
N TYR A 158 6.53 11.59 4.99
CA TYR A 158 7.80 11.47 4.30
C TYR A 158 9.00 11.52 5.27
N LYS A 159 8.96 12.47 6.22
CA LYS A 159 10.01 12.57 7.23
C LYS A 159 10.03 11.35 8.17
N VAL A 160 8.86 10.80 8.50
CA VAL A 160 8.77 9.55 9.27
C VAL A 160 9.39 8.40 8.50
N GLU A 161 9.03 8.22 7.22
CA GLU A 161 9.61 7.19 6.35
C GLU A 161 11.14 7.26 6.32
N ILE A 162 11.69 8.43 6.00
CA ILE A 162 13.16 8.60 5.89
C ILE A 162 13.89 8.39 7.21
N GLN A 163 13.31 8.81 8.34
CA GLN A 163 13.91 8.58 9.65
C GLN A 163 13.85 7.11 10.05
N LEU A 164 12.72 6.43 9.84
CA LEU A 164 12.59 5.01 10.18
C LEU A 164 13.45 4.11 9.29
N LYS A 165 13.60 4.40 8.01
CA LYS A 165 14.55 3.68 7.13
C LYS A 165 15.99 3.70 7.62
N LYS A 166 16.40 4.72 8.41
CA LYS A 166 17.73 4.82 9.01
C LYS A 166 17.85 4.08 10.35
N LEU A 167 16.74 3.80 11.02
CA LEU A 167 16.69 3.22 12.36
C LEU A 167 16.38 1.74 12.36
N LEU A 168 15.48 1.31 11.47
CA LEU A 168 15.01 -0.08 11.36
C LEU A 168 16.01 -0.92 10.54
N PRO A 169 16.17 -2.21 10.86
CA PRO A 169 16.80 -3.16 9.95
C PRO A 169 16.02 -3.17 8.62
N PRO A 170 16.70 -3.10 7.46
CA PRO A 170 16.01 -3.05 6.16
C PRO A 170 15.03 -4.21 5.95
N GLU A 171 15.45 -5.42 6.33
CA GLU A 171 14.67 -6.67 6.21
C GLU A 171 13.43 -6.73 7.11
N GLU A 172 13.40 -5.98 8.21
CA GLU A 172 12.27 -5.95 9.16
C GLU A 172 11.37 -4.71 8.95
N SER A 173 11.76 -3.78 8.07
CA SER A 173 11.11 -2.47 7.98
C SER A 173 9.66 -2.55 7.50
N ASN A 174 9.35 -3.42 6.55
CA ASN A 174 7.99 -3.63 6.05
C ASN A 174 7.10 -4.28 7.10
N ASP A 175 7.55 -5.39 7.67
CA ASP A 175 6.83 -6.12 8.72
C ASP A 175 6.59 -5.27 9.97
N PHE A 176 7.57 -4.43 10.34
CA PHE A 176 7.40 -3.47 11.44
C PHE A 176 6.20 -2.55 11.20
N CYS A 177 5.98 -2.11 9.95
CA CYS A 177 4.83 -1.27 9.60
C CYS A 177 3.52 -2.03 9.81
N HIS A 178 3.40 -3.27 9.34
CA HIS A 178 2.20 -4.10 9.54
C HIS A 178 1.92 -4.37 11.02
N ARG A 179 2.96 -4.63 11.81
CA ARG A 179 2.84 -4.85 13.26
C ARG A 179 2.42 -3.60 14.05
N CYS A 180 2.46 -2.41 13.45
CA CYS A 180 2.01 -1.15 14.06
C CYS A 180 0.53 -0.82 13.81
N VAL A 181 -0.17 -1.57 12.97
CA VAL A 181 -1.60 -1.37 12.59
C VAL A 181 -2.59 -2.16 13.48
#